data_a45bc55eb63caecbf294d5d68e20470c
#
_entry.id   a45bc55eb63caecbf294d5d68e20470c
#
_cell.length_a   1.000
_cell.length_b   1.000
_cell.length_c   1.000
_cell.angle_alpha   90.00
_cell.angle_beta   90.00
_cell.angle_gamma   90.00
#
_symmetry.space_group_name_H-M   'P 1'
#
loop_
_entity.id
_entity.type
_entity.pdbx_description
1 polymer ?
#
loop_
_entity_poly.entity_id
_entity_poly.type
_entity_poly.pdbx_seq_one_letter_code
_entity_poly.pdbx_strand_id
1 'polypeptide(L)'
;MKKILFVALFLTSSLFAELEWAPSYEQGLSQAKKEHKIVMLMFSTKTCKMCDYMKSTVHENDDVAEYIKSFFVPVEVDIQTHRDKYGYSVFGTPTYYFLDSNGQQIGRMMVGGASPEGFLQKLKDVKQGK
;
A
#
# COMPACT_ATOMS: atom_id res chain seq x y z
N MET A 1 17.27 4.64 54.55
CA MET A 1 16.46 5.08 53.37
C MET A 1 16.90 4.28 52.16
N LYS A 2 16.08 3.34 51.73
CA LYS A 2 16.37 2.52 50.54
C LYS A 2 15.91 3.30 49.32
N LYS A 3 16.85 3.71 48.46
CA LYS A 3 16.54 4.27 47.15
C LYS A 3 16.10 3.13 46.25
N ILE A 4 14.82 3.08 45.90
CA ILE A 4 14.27 2.16 44.93
C ILE A 4 14.61 2.74 43.56
N LEU A 5 15.57 2.12 42.88
CA LEU A 5 15.92 2.45 41.49
C LEU A 5 14.86 1.78 40.60
N PHE A 6 13.90 2.58 40.11
CA PHE A 6 13.00 2.14 39.04
C PHE A 6 13.82 2.07 37.74
N VAL A 7 14.26 0.87 37.42
CA VAL A 7 14.74 0.59 36.07
C VAL A 7 13.51 0.49 35.17
N ALA A 8 13.21 1.57 34.46
CA ALA A 8 12.23 1.54 33.39
C ALA A 8 12.80 0.67 32.26
N LEU A 9 12.35 -0.56 32.19
CA LEU A 9 12.64 -1.46 31.09
C LEU A 9 11.86 -0.96 29.86
N PHE A 10 12.51 -0.13 29.04
CA PHE A 10 12.02 0.21 27.71
C PHE A 10 12.08 -1.07 26.86
N LEU A 11 10.95 -1.79 26.83
CA LEU A 11 10.69 -2.78 25.81
C LEU A 11 10.57 -2.03 24.47
N THR A 12 11.68 -1.89 23.78
CA THR A 12 11.66 -1.55 22.37
C THR A 12 11.13 -2.76 21.63
N SER A 13 9.80 -2.89 21.57
CA SER A 13 9.18 -3.74 20.58
C SER A 13 9.52 -3.15 19.21
N SER A 14 10.50 -3.73 18.54
CA SER A 14 10.69 -3.51 17.12
C SER A 14 9.47 -4.10 16.41
N LEU A 15 8.45 -3.27 16.29
CA LEU A 15 7.28 -3.53 15.47
C LEU A 15 7.74 -3.50 14.03
N PHE A 16 8.09 -4.65 13.48
CA PHE A 16 7.94 -4.91 12.06
C PHE A 16 6.44 -4.90 11.78
N ALA A 17 5.85 -3.68 11.73
CA ALA A 17 4.44 -3.54 11.50
C ALA A 17 4.17 -3.95 10.06
N GLU A 18 3.32 -4.97 9.87
CA GLU A 18 2.71 -5.29 8.59
C GLU A 18 2.13 -4.02 7.96
N LEU A 19 2.00 -4.01 6.63
CA LEU A 19 1.34 -2.90 5.93
C LEU A 19 -0.10 -2.77 6.42
N GLU A 20 -0.48 -1.58 6.84
CA GLU A 20 -1.86 -1.26 7.18
C GLU A 20 -2.61 -0.84 5.92
N TRP A 21 -3.48 -1.71 5.45
CA TRP A 21 -4.38 -1.44 4.34
C TRP A 21 -5.56 -0.61 4.83
N ALA A 22 -5.93 0.42 4.08
CA ALA A 22 -7.10 1.21 4.40
C ALA A 22 -8.37 0.32 4.36
N PRO A 23 -9.34 0.53 5.27
CA PRO A 23 -10.53 -0.32 5.34
C PRO A 23 -11.44 -0.23 4.11
N SER A 24 -11.40 0.86 3.36
CA SER A 24 -12.17 1.08 2.14
C SER A 24 -11.48 2.06 1.20
N TYR A 25 -11.94 2.11 -0.05
CA TYR A 25 -11.49 3.08 -1.03
C TYR A 25 -11.68 4.53 -0.53
N GLU A 26 -12.86 4.85 -0.02
CA GLU A 26 -13.19 6.18 0.48
C GLU A 26 -12.33 6.58 1.68
N GLN A 27 -12.11 5.66 2.61
CA GLN A 27 -11.24 5.91 3.76
C GLN A 27 -9.77 6.05 3.35
N GLY A 28 -9.34 5.28 2.34
CA GLY A 28 -8.00 5.41 1.78
C GLY A 28 -7.75 6.78 1.15
N LEU A 29 -8.71 7.30 0.38
CA LEU A 29 -8.66 8.65 -0.17
C LEU A 29 -8.61 9.72 0.93
N SER A 30 -9.46 9.58 1.94
CA SER A 30 -9.50 10.50 3.08
C SER A 30 -8.19 10.50 3.87
N GLN A 31 -7.63 9.33 4.14
CA GLN A 31 -6.36 9.19 4.84
C GLN A 31 -5.20 9.79 4.03
N ALA A 32 -5.14 9.51 2.73
CA ALA A 32 -4.11 10.05 1.85
C ALA A 32 -4.14 11.58 1.80
N LYS A 33 -5.34 12.16 1.75
CA LYS A 33 -5.51 13.62 1.79
C LYS A 33 -5.02 14.21 3.11
N LYS A 34 -5.38 13.59 4.24
CA LYS A 34 -4.98 14.01 5.58
C LYS A 34 -3.48 13.93 5.81
N GLU A 35 -2.85 12.86 5.32
CA GLU A 35 -1.44 12.56 5.53
C GLU A 35 -0.53 13.06 4.39
N HIS A 36 -1.09 13.67 3.36
CA HIS A 36 -0.36 14.10 2.15
C HIS A 36 0.42 12.96 1.49
N LYS A 37 -0.24 11.80 1.37
CA LYS A 37 0.32 10.59 0.76
C LYS A 37 -0.37 10.26 -0.56
N ILE A 38 0.25 9.35 -1.31
CA ILE A 38 -0.27 8.80 -2.56
C ILE A 38 -1.09 7.55 -2.23
N VAL A 39 -2.25 7.39 -2.85
CA VAL A 39 -3.02 6.14 -2.77
C VAL A 39 -2.40 5.10 -3.69
N MET A 40 -2.05 3.94 -3.15
CA MET A 40 -1.71 2.74 -3.90
C MET A 40 -2.98 1.87 -3.99
N LEU A 41 -3.73 2.01 -5.06
CA LEU A 41 -4.99 1.32 -5.28
C LEU A 41 -4.75 0.03 -6.05
N MET A 42 -4.97 -1.11 -5.40
CA MET A 42 -4.79 -2.44 -5.97
C MET A 42 -6.15 -3.11 -6.19
N PHE A 43 -6.44 -3.44 -7.43
CA PHE A 43 -7.58 -4.30 -7.79
C PHE A 43 -7.14 -5.76 -7.81
N SER A 44 -7.89 -6.61 -7.12
CA SER A 44 -7.58 -8.01 -6.94
C SER A 44 -8.81 -8.91 -7.06
N THR A 45 -8.58 -10.21 -7.04
CA THR A 45 -9.63 -11.24 -6.85
C THR A 45 -9.12 -12.27 -5.84
N LYS A 46 -10.04 -13.04 -5.26
CA LYS A 46 -9.70 -14.07 -4.27
C LYS A 46 -8.89 -15.23 -4.86
N THR A 47 -8.99 -15.50 -6.15
CA THR A 47 -8.32 -16.61 -6.84
C THR A 47 -7.09 -16.19 -7.63
N CYS A 48 -6.59 -14.99 -7.40
CA CYS A 48 -5.45 -14.43 -8.11
C CYS A 48 -4.14 -14.78 -7.42
N LYS A 49 -3.41 -15.75 -7.95
CA LYS A 49 -2.08 -16.17 -7.40
C LYS A 49 -1.05 -15.04 -7.45
N MET A 50 -1.05 -14.24 -8.50
CA MET A 50 -0.13 -13.10 -8.60
C MET A 50 -0.46 -12.01 -7.59
N CYS A 51 -1.75 -11.81 -7.27
CA CYS A 51 -2.16 -10.91 -6.19
C CYS A 51 -1.62 -11.39 -4.84
N ASP A 52 -1.68 -12.69 -4.57
CA ASP A 52 -1.14 -13.28 -3.34
C ASP A 52 0.37 -13.10 -3.26
N TYR A 53 1.08 -13.36 -4.36
CA TYR A 53 2.52 -13.13 -4.44
C TYR A 53 2.88 -11.67 -4.17
N MET A 54 2.19 -10.73 -4.79
CA MET A 54 2.42 -9.30 -4.56
C MET A 54 2.20 -8.94 -3.10
N LYS A 55 1.10 -9.37 -2.49
CA LYS A 55 0.79 -9.05 -1.09
C LYS A 55 1.72 -9.72 -0.08
N SER A 56 2.06 -10.99 -0.28
CA SER A 56 2.86 -11.76 0.70
C SER A 56 4.35 -11.59 0.54
N THR A 57 4.85 -11.34 -0.67
CA THR A 57 6.28 -11.31 -0.97
C THR A 57 6.77 -9.91 -1.34
N VAL A 58 6.12 -9.26 -2.29
CA VAL A 58 6.60 -7.97 -2.82
C VAL A 58 6.31 -6.83 -1.86
N HIS A 59 5.05 -6.68 -1.45
CA HIS A 59 4.65 -5.60 -0.53
C HIS A 59 5.29 -5.75 0.86
N GLU A 60 5.56 -6.98 1.30
CA GLU A 60 6.18 -7.27 2.60
C GLU A 60 7.72 -7.32 2.55
N ASN A 61 8.32 -7.14 1.37
CA ASN A 61 9.76 -6.92 1.29
C ASN A 61 10.13 -5.66 2.09
N ASP A 62 11.18 -5.72 2.88
CA ASP A 62 11.54 -4.66 3.85
C ASP A 62 11.63 -3.27 3.21
N ASP A 63 12.33 -3.15 2.08
CA ASP A 63 12.52 -1.88 1.40
C ASP A 63 11.22 -1.37 0.76
N VAL A 64 10.43 -2.26 0.16
CA VAL A 64 9.14 -1.94 -0.45
C VAL A 64 8.14 -1.51 0.63
N ALA A 65 8.02 -2.30 1.70
CA ALA A 65 7.11 -2.01 2.80
C ALA A 65 7.42 -0.67 3.47
N GLU A 66 8.69 -0.39 3.73
CA GLU A 66 9.12 0.89 4.31
C GLU A 66 8.76 2.06 3.40
N TYR A 67 8.99 1.92 2.10
CA TYR A 67 8.66 2.96 1.12
C TYR A 67 7.15 3.19 1.01
N ILE A 68 6.35 2.13 1.00
CA ILE A 68 4.88 2.23 1.03
C ILE A 68 4.43 2.96 2.29
N LYS A 69 4.87 2.54 3.46
CA LYS A 69 4.49 3.16 4.75
C LYS A 69 4.82 4.64 4.80
N SER A 70 5.95 5.04 4.21
CA SER A 70 6.40 6.43 4.24
C SER A 70 5.61 7.35 3.31
N PHE A 71 5.19 6.87 2.14
CA PHE A 71 4.68 7.75 1.07
C PHE A 71 3.31 7.36 0.51
N PHE A 72 2.81 6.18 0.84
CA PHE A 72 1.58 5.64 0.24
C PHE A 72 0.56 5.21 1.28
N VAL A 73 -0.70 5.21 0.88
CA VAL A 73 -1.81 4.57 1.58
C VAL A 73 -2.27 3.41 0.70
N PRO A 74 -2.04 2.14 1.11
CA PRO A 74 -2.48 1.00 0.33
C PRO A 74 -3.98 0.75 0.49
N VAL A 75 -4.67 0.54 -0.63
CA VAL A 75 -6.09 0.21 -0.71
C VAL A 75 -6.25 -1.00 -1.63
N GLU A 76 -6.94 -2.03 -1.16
CA GLU A 76 -7.31 -3.19 -1.97
C GLU A 76 -8.80 -3.18 -2.27
N VAL A 77 -9.15 -3.41 -3.54
CA VAL A 77 -10.54 -3.55 -3.99
C VAL A 77 -10.69 -4.90 -4.70
N ASP A 78 -11.55 -5.75 -4.16
CA ASP A 78 -11.93 -7.01 -4.81
C ASP A 78 -12.97 -6.71 -5.90
N ILE A 79 -12.60 -6.96 -7.16
CA ILE A 79 -13.46 -6.67 -8.31
C ILE A 79 -14.69 -7.61 -8.42
N GLN A 80 -14.73 -8.69 -7.66
CA GLN A 80 -15.88 -9.59 -7.59
C GLN A 80 -16.98 -9.02 -6.69
N THR A 81 -16.60 -8.27 -5.64
CA THR A 81 -17.53 -7.63 -4.71
C THR A 81 -17.85 -6.19 -5.08
N HIS A 82 -16.92 -5.46 -5.71
CA HIS A 82 -17.08 -4.08 -6.17
C HIS A 82 -17.11 -4.04 -7.70
N ARG A 83 -18.25 -4.35 -8.27
CA ARG A 83 -18.40 -4.49 -9.73
C ARG A 83 -18.25 -3.19 -10.51
N ASP A 84 -18.59 -2.07 -9.91
CA ASP A 84 -18.42 -0.75 -10.52
C ASP A 84 -16.94 -0.30 -10.57
N LYS A 85 -16.08 -0.94 -9.78
CA LYS A 85 -14.65 -0.66 -9.71
C LYS A 85 -14.33 0.83 -9.54
N TYR A 86 -15.26 1.58 -8.96
CA TYR A 86 -15.13 3.04 -8.78
C TYR A 86 -14.83 3.81 -10.07
N GLY A 87 -15.28 3.30 -11.21
CA GLY A 87 -15.03 3.91 -12.52
C GLY A 87 -13.69 3.57 -13.17
N TYR A 88 -12.84 2.76 -12.52
CA TYR A 88 -11.56 2.36 -13.08
C TYR A 88 -11.71 1.17 -14.05
N SER A 89 -10.91 1.18 -15.11
CA SER A 89 -10.80 0.05 -16.03
C SER A 89 -9.87 -1.02 -15.44
N VAL A 90 -10.34 -2.25 -15.34
CA VAL A 90 -9.57 -3.40 -14.85
C VAL A 90 -9.71 -4.56 -15.82
N PHE A 91 -8.62 -4.86 -16.54
CA PHE A 91 -8.59 -5.92 -17.57
C PHE A 91 -7.97 -7.22 -17.07
N GLY A 92 -7.36 -7.20 -15.91
CA GLY A 92 -6.73 -8.34 -15.26
C GLY A 92 -6.29 -7.97 -13.84
N THR A 93 -5.93 -8.96 -13.04
CA THR A 93 -5.49 -8.75 -11.66
C THR A 93 -4.08 -9.32 -11.42
N PRO A 94 -3.26 -8.66 -10.60
CA PRO A 94 -3.54 -7.37 -9.98
C PRO A 94 -3.45 -6.22 -10.99
N THR A 95 -4.22 -5.16 -10.75
CA THR A 95 -4.07 -3.87 -11.44
C THR A 95 -3.88 -2.80 -10.41
N TYR A 96 -2.87 -1.95 -10.59
CA TYR A 96 -2.56 -0.85 -9.69
C TYR A 96 -2.85 0.50 -10.36
N TYR A 97 -3.53 1.35 -9.63
CA TYR A 97 -3.63 2.78 -9.90
C TYR A 97 -2.98 3.54 -8.76
N PHE A 98 -2.34 4.63 -9.08
CA PHE A 98 -1.73 5.52 -8.09
C PHE A 98 -2.43 6.87 -8.17
N LEU A 99 -2.89 7.37 -7.02
CA LEU A 99 -3.67 8.59 -6.94
C LEU A 99 -2.96 9.59 -6.02
N ASP A 100 -2.94 10.86 -6.42
CA ASP A 100 -2.45 11.91 -5.53
C ASP A 100 -3.41 12.15 -4.35
N SER A 101 -3.05 13.05 -3.45
CA SER A 101 -3.86 13.37 -2.27
C SER A 101 -5.23 14.00 -2.60
N ASN A 102 -5.45 14.39 -3.85
CA ASN A 102 -6.75 14.88 -4.36
C ASN A 102 -7.53 13.80 -5.13
N GLY A 103 -7.01 12.57 -5.18
CA GLY A 103 -7.64 11.45 -5.87
C GLY A 103 -7.41 11.42 -7.38
N GLN A 104 -6.50 12.22 -7.90
CA GLN A 104 -6.17 12.25 -9.33
C GLN A 104 -5.08 11.22 -9.64
N GLN A 105 -5.23 10.53 -10.76
CA GLN A 105 -4.28 9.50 -11.18
C GLN A 105 -2.91 10.09 -11.51
N ILE A 106 -1.87 9.44 -10.99
CA ILE A 106 -0.46 9.70 -11.31
C ILE A 106 0.04 8.63 -12.27
N GLY A 107 0.55 9.05 -13.42
CA GLY A 107 1.15 8.14 -14.39
C GLY A 107 0.17 7.11 -14.96
N ARG A 108 0.72 6.00 -15.42
CA ARG A 108 -0.06 4.90 -16.01
C ARG A 108 -0.35 3.82 -14.98
N MET A 109 -1.51 3.16 -15.10
CA MET A 109 -1.79 1.95 -14.35
C MET A 109 -0.73 0.88 -14.60
N MET A 110 -0.50 0.04 -13.61
CA MET A 110 0.35 -1.14 -13.73
C MET A 110 -0.54 -2.38 -13.70
N VAL A 111 -0.39 -3.26 -14.67
CA VAL A 111 -1.11 -4.55 -14.73
C VAL A 111 -0.12 -5.69 -14.52
N GLY A 112 -0.48 -6.63 -13.65
CA GLY A 112 0.34 -7.78 -13.32
C GLY A 112 1.29 -7.54 -12.16
N GLY A 113 2.18 -8.50 -11.94
CA GLY A 113 3.16 -8.47 -10.85
C GLY A 113 4.51 -7.91 -11.27
N ALA A 114 5.37 -7.74 -10.28
CA ALA A 114 6.76 -7.35 -10.44
C ALA A 114 7.61 -7.98 -9.33
N SER A 115 8.93 -8.02 -9.53
CA SER A 115 9.85 -8.31 -8.43
C SER A 115 9.84 -7.18 -7.39
N PRO A 116 10.33 -7.42 -6.16
CA PRO A 116 10.46 -6.35 -5.17
C PRO A 116 11.22 -5.13 -5.69
N GLU A 117 12.34 -5.34 -6.39
CA GLU A 117 13.15 -4.26 -6.96
C GLU A 117 12.38 -3.49 -8.05
N GLY A 118 11.70 -4.22 -8.93
CA GLY A 118 10.90 -3.61 -9.99
C GLY A 118 9.73 -2.82 -9.45
N PHE A 119 9.05 -3.33 -8.43
CA PHE A 119 7.95 -2.63 -7.78
C PHE A 119 8.42 -1.40 -7.02
N LEU A 120 9.53 -1.49 -6.28
CA LEU A 120 10.13 -0.34 -5.61
C LEU A 120 10.49 0.77 -6.61
N GLN A 121 11.05 0.41 -7.77
CA GLN A 121 11.35 1.38 -8.83
C GLN A 121 10.06 2.04 -9.34
N LYS A 122 8.99 1.26 -9.55
CA LYS A 122 7.67 1.81 -9.95
C LYS A 122 7.15 2.82 -8.91
N LEU A 123 7.24 2.49 -7.63
CA LEU A 123 6.81 3.40 -6.56
C LEU A 123 7.61 4.71 -6.56
N LYS A 124 8.92 4.62 -6.79
CA LYS A 124 9.79 5.81 -6.90
C LYS A 124 9.43 6.68 -8.11
N ASP A 125 9.13 6.06 -9.24
CA ASP A 125 8.69 6.76 -10.45
C ASP A 125 7.37 7.51 -10.20
N VAL A 126 6.41 6.83 -9.59
CA VAL A 126 5.12 7.45 -9.19
C VAL A 126 5.33 8.62 -8.25
N LYS A 127 6.23 8.49 -7.28
CA LYS A 127 6.57 9.58 -6.34
C LYS A 127 7.13 10.81 -7.07
N GLN A 128 7.76 10.63 -8.23
CA GLN A 128 8.24 11.69 -9.11
C GLN A 128 7.20 12.18 -10.12
N GLY A 129 5.98 11.65 -10.08
CA GLY A 129 4.90 12.04 -11.00
C GLY A 129 4.90 11.32 -12.35
N LYS A 130 5.54 10.16 -12.44
CA LYS A 130 5.67 9.36 -13.69
C LYS A 130 4.78 8.13 -13.70
#